data_b53bf900935d0bd4e78c9ead68e60a73
#
_entry.id   b53bf900935d0bd4e78c9ead68e60a73
#
_cell.length_a   1.000
_cell.length_b   1.000
_cell.length_c   1.000
_cell.angle_alpha   90.00
_cell.angle_beta   90.00
_cell.angle_gamma   90.00
#
_symmetry.space_group_name_H-M   'P 1'
#
loop_
_entity.id
_entity.type
_entity.pdbx_description
1 polymer ?
#
loop_
_entity_poly.entity_id
_entity_poly.type
_entity_poly.pdbx_seq_one_letter_code
_entity_poly.pdbx_strand_id
1 'polypeptide(L)'
;AKRLPVTMAEFSRGCVFKCDFCASKITLALGYRKKSPERCAEEVKHMHDLGFKEFMLADDIFTSDNKWAKNVCDEITKTNIDMPWSCSNGIRVESADEDLFKSLRKSGCYRVSFGFESGNDEVLKLFGKGGRATVDQAKTAVQTARAAGIDTNGYFMLGLSPDTEKSMNDTIDFARSIPLDMM
;
A
#
# COMPACT_ATOMS: atom_id res chain seq x y z
N ALA A 1 3.26 -14.09 6.02
CA ALA A 1 4.56 -14.36 5.38
C ALA A 1 4.45 -15.63 4.53
N LYS A 2 5.14 -15.66 3.41
CA LYS A 2 5.25 -16.85 2.55
C LYS A 2 6.50 -17.69 2.88
N ARG A 3 7.55 -17.05 3.36
CA ARG A 3 8.83 -17.70 3.71
C ARG A 3 9.37 -17.19 5.04
N LEU A 4 10.05 -18.04 5.77
CA LEU A 4 10.71 -17.71 7.05
C LEU A 4 12.22 -17.95 6.93
N PRO A 5 13.05 -17.19 7.63
CA PRO A 5 12.71 -16.04 8.48
C PRO A 5 12.34 -14.78 7.68
N VAL A 6 11.44 -13.96 8.26
CA VAL A 6 10.98 -12.69 7.70
C VAL A 6 11.60 -11.52 8.47
N THR A 7 11.85 -10.41 7.78
CA THR A 7 12.28 -9.15 8.38
C THR A 7 11.44 -7.97 7.89
N MET A 8 11.75 -6.76 8.35
CA MET A 8 11.11 -5.53 7.92
C MET A 8 12.12 -4.64 7.21
N ALA A 9 11.68 -3.96 6.16
CA ALA A 9 12.44 -2.95 5.46
C ALA A 9 11.69 -1.60 5.52
N GLU A 10 12.42 -0.50 5.54
CA GLU A 10 11.89 0.84 5.44
C GLU A 10 12.70 1.62 4.41
N PHE A 11 12.09 1.92 3.28
CA PHE A 11 12.73 2.62 2.16
C PHE A 11 12.40 4.10 2.14
N SER A 12 11.24 4.48 2.71
CA SER A 12 10.84 5.87 2.90
C SER A 12 10.17 6.09 4.25
N ARG A 13 10.19 7.34 4.72
CA ARG A 13 9.53 7.79 5.95
C ARG A 13 8.70 9.02 5.69
N GLY A 14 7.56 9.09 6.36
CA GLY A 14 6.65 10.21 6.31
C GLY A 14 5.59 10.04 5.24
N CYS A 15 4.59 10.90 5.31
CA CYS A 15 3.46 10.90 4.41
C CYS A 15 3.15 12.32 3.94
N VAL A 16 2.94 12.51 2.63
CA VAL A 16 2.60 13.81 2.04
C VAL A 16 1.12 14.17 2.22
N PHE A 17 0.31 13.20 2.63
CA PHE A 17 -1.14 13.37 2.74
C PHE A 17 -1.55 13.87 4.13
N LYS A 18 -2.68 14.55 4.17
CA LYS A 18 -3.23 15.16 5.39
C LYS A 18 -4.60 14.54 5.70
N CYS A 19 -4.64 13.20 5.90
CA CYS A 19 -5.87 12.53 6.29
C CYS A 19 -6.27 12.94 7.71
N ASP A 20 -7.54 13.27 7.94
CA ASP A 20 -7.99 13.85 9.22
C ASP A 20 -7.94 12.88 10.39
N PHE A 21 -8.08 11.59 10.11
CA PHE A 21 -8.00 10.52 11.10
C PHE A 21 -6.56 10.07 11.43
N CYS A 22 -5.56 10.52 10.65
CA CYS A 22 -4.22 9.96 10.74
C CYS A 22 -3.31 10.75 11.66
N ALA A 23 -2.69 10.05 12.63
CA ALA A 23 -1.71 10.63 13.55
C ALA A 23 -0.36 10.98 12.88
N SER A 24 -0.15 10.61 11.62
CA SER A 24 1.12 10.87 10.92
C SER A 24 1.54 12.34 10.92
N LYS A 25 0.58 13.27 10.93
CA LYS A 25 0.85 14.71 11.06
C LYS A 25 1.61 15.08 12.36
N ILE A 26 1.37 14.31 13.43
CA ILE A 26 1.95 14.53 14.75
C ILE A 26 3.26 13.77 14.89
N THR A 27 3.26 12.50 14.44
CA THR A 27 4.38 11.57 14.64
C THR A 27 5.49 11.71 13.60
N LEU A 28 5.17 12.21 12.38
CA LEU A 28 6.06 12.25 11.23
C LEU A 28 6.35 13.68 10.76
N ALA A 29 6.53 14.62 11.71
CA ALA A 29 6.63 16.06 11.48
C ALA A 29 7.72 16.52 10.48
N LEU A 30 8.64 15.65 10.07
CA LEU A 30 9.81 16.00 9.24
C LEU A 30 9.59 15.85 7.72
N GLY A 31 8.34 15.67 7.28
CA GLY A 31 8.01 15.52 5.85
C GLY A 31 8.41 14.16 5.27
N TYR A 32 8.16 13.99 3.97
CA TYR A 32 8.45 12.75 3.24
C TYR A 32 9.93 12.66 2.84
N ARG A 33 10.59 11.61 3.23
CA ARG A 33 12.00 11.32 2.92
C ARG A 33 12.11 9.92 2.35
N LYS A 34 12.95 9.74 1.36
CA LYS A 34 13.14 8.47 0.66
C LYS A 34 14.63 8.19 0.43
N LYS A 35 15.02 6.94 0.50
CA LYS A 35 16.34 6.46 0.11
C LYS A 35 16.46 6.47 -1.41
N SER A 36 17.69 6.42 -1.94
CA SER A 36 17.84 6.18 -3.38
C SER A 36 17.40 4.76 -3.74
N PRO A 37 16.93 4.51 -4.97
CA PRO A 37 16.55 3.17 -5.41
C PRO A 37 17.66 2.13 -5.25
N GLU A 38 18.90 2.51 -5.55
CA GLU A 38 20.09 1.67 -5.40
C GLU A 38 20.30 1.28 -3.94
N ARG A 39 20.15 2.25 -3.01
CA ARG A 39 20.28 1.98 -1.57
C ARG A 39 19.21 1.02 -1.08
N CYS A 40 17.99 1.10 -1.58
CA CYS A 40 16.93 0.15 -1.25
C CYS A 40 17.30 -1.27 -1.70
N ALA A 41 17.83 -1.43 -2.91
CA ALA A 41 18.27 -2.72 -3.43
C ALA A 41 19.48 -3.29 -2.66
N GLU A 42 20.44 -2.45 -2.24
CA GLU A 42 21.54 -2.85 -1.36
C GLU A 42 21.02 -3.40 -0.01
N GLU A 43 20.00 -2.78 0.56
CA GLU A 43 19.39 -3.26 1.81
C GLU A 43 18.69 -4.61 1.62
N VAL A 44 17.99 -4.82 0.51
CA VAL A 44 17.40 -6.13 0.17
C VAL A 44 18.50 -7.19 0.07
N LYS A 45 19.61 -6.88 -0.62
CA LYS A 45 20.76 -7.77 -0.71
C LYS A 45 21.33 -8.09 0.67
N HIS A 46 21.52 -7.07 1.51
CA HIS A 46 22.05 -7.26 2.86
C HIS A 46 21.14 -8.15 3.72
N MET A 47 19.83 -7.93 3.68
CA MET A 47 18.88 -8.80 4.38
C MET A 47 18.95 -10.25 3.89
N HIS A 48 19.05 -10.45 2.58
CA HIS A 48 19.22 -11.79 1.99
C HIS A 48 20.53 -12.45 2.45
N ASP A 49 21.64 -11.72 2.46
CA ASP A 49 22.96 -12.21 2.89
C ASP A 49 22.97 -12.58 4.39
N LEU A 50 22.15 -11.91 5.21
CA LEU A 50 21.90 -12.26 6.61
C LEU A 50 21.00 -13.50 6.78
N GLY A 51 20.48 -14.08 5.70
CA GLY A 51 19.69 -15.31 5.70
C GLY A 51 18.18 -15.11 5.75
N PHE A 52 17.67 -13.87 5.74
CA PHE A 52 16.23 -13.65 5.63
C PHE A 52 15.71 -14.09 4.27
N LYS A 53 14.47 -14.61 4.25
CA LYS A 53 13.84 -15.19 3.05
C LYS A 53 12.66 -14.37 2.52
N GLU A 54 12.23 -13.39 3.28
CA GLU A 54 11.12 -12.50 2.97
C GLU A 54 11.29 -11.19 3.73
N PHE A 55 10.75 -10.10 3.18
CA PHE A 55 10.61 -8.87 3.95
C PHE A 55 9.21 -8.27 3.82
N MET A 56 8.81 -7.52 4.85
CA MET A 56 7.62 -6.68 4.86
C MET A 56 8.06 -5.22 4.78
N LEU A 57 7.50 -4.49 3.83
CA LEU A 57 7.78 -3.06 3.72
C LEU A 57 6.96 -2.29 4.76
N ALA A 58 7.65 -1.50 5.58
CA ALA A 58 7.10 -0.75 6.70
C ALA A 58 6.95 0.75 6.43
N ASP A 59 7.12 1.18 5.18
CA ASP A 59 6.95 2.57 4.78
C ASP A 59 5.55 3.09 5.14
N ASP A 60 5.46 4.34 5.58
CA ASP A 60 4.15 4.97 5.85
C ASP A 60 3.28 5.03 4.59
N ILE A 61 3.90 5.29 3.43
CA ILE A 61 3.28 5.22 2.10
C ILE A 61 4.33 5.12 1.00
N PHE A 62 4.59 3.91 0.55
CA PHE A 62 5.60 3.62 -0.47
C PHE A 62 5.30 4.28 -1.83
N THR A 63 4.03 4.35 -2.20
CA THR A 63 3.56 4.87 -3.48
C THR A 63 3.20 6.36 -3.47
N SER A 64 3.75 7.15 -2.53
CA SER A 64 3.65 8.61 -2.57
C SER A 64 4.25 9.20 -3.85
N ASP A 65 5.26 8.54 -4.39
CA ASP A 65 5.93 8.85 -5.66
C ASP A 65 6.05 7.56 -6.47
N ASN A 66 5.08 7.34 -7.38
CA ASN A 66 5.04 6.13 -8.21
C ASN A 66 6.29 5.97 -9.08
N LYS A 67 6.89 7.06 -9.57
CA LYS A 67 8.11 6.98 -10.36
C LYS A 67 9.27 6.44 -9.53
N TRP A 68 9.44 6.96 -8.32
CA TRP A 68 10.45 6.46 -7.40
C TRP A 68 10.18 5.00 -6.99
N ALA A 69 8.94 4.66 -6.66
CA ALA A 69 8.56 3.29 -6.30
C ALA A 69 8.87 2.28 -7.42
N LYS A 70 8.57 2.63 -8.68
CA LYS A 70 8.94 1.81 -9.84
C LYS A 70 10.45 1.68 -10.00
N ASN A 71 11.21 2.74 -9.82
CA ASN A 71 12.67 2.70 -9.87
C ASN A 71 13.25 1.78 -8.76
N VAL A 72 12.70 1.81 -7.54
CA VAL A 72 13.09 0.88 -6.47
C VAL A 72 12.82 -0.57 -6.89
N CYS A 73 11.64 -0.85 -7.44
CA CYS A 73 11.30 -2.18 -7.93
C CYS A 73 12.27 -2.64 -9.04
N ASP A 74 12.65 -1.76 -9.94
CA ASP A 74 13.60 -2.06 -11.02
C ASP A 74 14.99 -2.38 -10.46
N GLU A 75 15.49 -1.61 -9.48
CA GLU A 75 16.78 -1.89 -8.84
C GLU A 75 16.74 -3.22 -8.05
N ILE A 76 15.67 -3.50 -7.32
CA ILE A 76 15.50 -4.81 -6.65
C ILE A 76 15.51 -5.94 -7.69
N THR A 77 14.80 -5.77 -8.81
CA THR A 77 14.77 -6.78 -9.87
C THR A 77 16.15 -7.07 -10.46
N LYS A 78 17.00 -6.05 -10.61
CA LYS A 78 18.38 -6.20 -11.12
C LYS A 78 19.27 -7.02 -10.20
N THR A 79 18.95 -7.14 -8.91
CA THR A 79 19.73 -7.97 -7.99
C THR A 79 19.60 -9.46 -8.28
N ASN A 80 18.57 -9.88 -9.01
CA ASN A 80 18.19 -11.29 -9.24
C ASN A 80 18.00 -12.12 -7.97
N ILE A 81 17.72 -11.48 -6.83
CA ILE A 81 17.45 -12.14 -5.55
C ILE A 81 15.99 -12.58 -5.50
N ASP A 82 15.75 -13.86 -5.26
CA ASP A 82 14.40 -14.41 -5.03
C ASP A 82 13.99 -14.22 -3.56
N MET A 83 13.56 -13.02 -3.23
CA MET A 83 13.09 -12.65 -1.89
C MET A 83 11.71 -11.98 -2.00
N PRO A 84 10.61 -12.74 -1.81
CA PRO A 84 9.27 -12.19 -1.85
C PRO A 84 9.06 -11.13 -0.77
N TRP A 85 8.16 -10.18 -1.04
CA TRP A 85 7.86 -9.12 -0.10
C TRP A 85 6.41 -8.65 -0.17
N SER A 86 5.96 -7.97 0.89
CA SER A 86 4.62 -7.39 0.97
C SER A 86 4.67 -5.91 1.33
N CYS A 87 3.77 -5.13 0.72
CA CYS A 87 3.54 -3.73 1.06
C CYS A 87 2.34 -3.66 2.01
N SER A 88 2.62 -3.71 3.32
CA SER A 88 1.59 -3.95 4.36
C SER A 88 0.91 -2.69 4.85
N ASN A 89 1.57 -1.52 4.81
CA ASN A 89 1.04 -0.27 5.39
C ASN A 89 0.09 0.50 4.47
N GLY A 90 -0.23 -0.08 3.33
CA GLY A 90 -1.23 0.44 2.43
C GLY A 90 -0.66 1.33 1.33
N ILE A 91 -1.29 1.20 0.18
CA ILE A 91 -1.16 2.12 -0.94
C ILE A 91 -2.49 2.82 -1.15
N ARG A 92 -2.45 4.01 -1.71
CA ARG A 92 -3.67 4.73 -2.03
C ARG A 92 -4.24 4.23 -3.36
N VAL A 93 -5.56 4.15 -3.44
CA VAL A 93 -6.25 3.70 -4.66
C VAL A 93 -5.95 4.61 -5.86
N GLU A 94 -5.75 5.90 -5.61
CA GLU A 94 -5.42 6.89 -6.65
C GLU A 94 -4.01 6.72 -7.22
N SER A 95 -3.12 6.01 -6.50
CA SER A 95 -1.78 5.67 -6.98
C SER A 95 -1.76 4.38 -7.80
N ALA A 96 -2.85 3.63 -7.78
CA ALA A 96 -2.94 2.32 -8.40
C ALA A 96 -2.96 2.45 -9.93
N ASP A 97 -1.88 2.05 -10.58
CA ASP A 97 -1.80 1.93 -12.03
C ASP A 97 -1.22 0.56 -12.42
N GLU A 98 -1.51 0.14 -13.64
CA GLU A 98 -1.11 -1.17 -14.15
C GLU A 98 0.41 -1.34 -14.18
N ASP A 99 1.14 -0.30 -14.58
CA ASP A 99 2.60 -0.33 -14.68
C ASP A 99 3.25 -0.42 -13.30
N LEU A 100 2.67 0.26 -12.29
CA LEU A 100 3.11 0.14 -10.91
C LEU A 100 2.97 -1.31 -10.43
N PHE A 101 1.80 -1.94 -10.62
CA PHE A 101 1.59 -3.32 -10.16
C PHE A 101 2.44 -4.33 -10.91
N LYS A 102 2.69 -4.14 -12.20
CA LYS A 102 3.66 -4.94 -12.96
C LYS A 102 5.07 -4.83 -12.37
N SER A 103 5.52 -3.62 -12.05
CA SER A 103 6.83 -3.38 -11.44
C SER A 103 6.93 -4.01 -10.04
N LEU A 104 5.90 -3.81 -9.20
CA LEU A 104 5.80 -4.43 -7.89
C LEU A 104 5.89 -5.97 -8.00
N ARG A 105 5.07 -6.56 -8.86
CA ARG A 105 5.06 -8.03 -9.04
C ARG A 105 6.40 -8.57 -9.52
N LYS A 106 7.02 -7.89 -10.49
CA LYS A 106 8.32 -8.27 -11.06
C LYS A 106 9.44 -8.25 -10.01
N SER A 107 9.41 -7.30 -9.07
CA SER A 107 10.38 -7.20 -7.98
C SER A 107 10.12 -8.17 -6.82
N GLY A 108 9.12 -9.05 -6.92
CA GLY A 108 8.80 -10.05 -5.89
C GLY A 108 7.68 -9.66 -4.93
N CYS A 109 7.04 -8.49 -5.11
CA CYS A 109 5.88 -8.12 -4.32
C CYS A 109 4.73 -9.08 -4.58
N TYR A 110 4.23 -9.72 -3.54
CA TYR A 110 3.14 -10.69 -3.64
C TYR A 110 1.82 -10.20 -3.02
N ARG A 111 1.87 -9.17 -2.19
CA ARG A 111 0.69 -8.62 -1.52
C ARG A 111 0.82 -7.11 -1.33
N VAL A 112 -0.29 -6.42 -1.56
CA VAL A 112 -0.46 -5.01 -1.22
C VAL A 112 -1.69 -4.82 -0.35
N SER A 113 -1.65 -3.80 0.51
CA SER A 113 -2.81 -3.39 1.30
C SER A 113 -3.35 -2.06 0.78
N PHE A 114 -4.66 -1.89 0.81
CA PHE A 114 -5.35 -0.65 0.48
C PHE A 114 -6.07 -0.11 1.70
N GLY A 115 -5.91 1.17 1.99
CA GLY A 115 -6.78 1.87 2.92
C GLY A 115 -7.99 2.39 2.16
N PHE A 116 -9.10 1.68 2.20
CA PHE A 116 -10.36 2.14 1.59
C PHE A 116 -11.12 3.07 2.51
N GLU A 117 -11.08 2.82 3.79
CA GLU A 117 -11.74 3.49 4.90
C GLU A 117 -13.27 3.35 4.84
N SER A 118 -13.92 3.81 3.76
CA SER A 118 -15.38 3.75 3.60
C SER A 118 -15.79 3.24 2.21
N GLY A 119 -16.93 2.58 2.14
CA GLY A 119 -17.62 2.20 0.90
C GLY A 119 -18.67 3.23 0.45
N ASN A 120 -18.65 4.43 1.03
CA ASN A 120 -19.58 5.50 0.70
C ASN A 120 -18.82 6.77 0.27
N ASP A 121 -19.05 7.23 -0.96
CA ASP A 121 -18.30 8.36 -1.56
C ASP A 121 -18.52 9.69 -0.82
N GLU A 122 -19.69 9.92 -0.22
CA GLU A 122 -19.93 11.13 0.57
C GLU A 122 -19.10 11.13 1.86
N VAL A 123 -18.99 9.96 2.51
CA VAL A 123 -18.12 9.81 3.69
C VAL A 123 -16.66 10.01 3.30
N LEU A 124 -16.19 9.40 2.20
CA LEU A 124 -14.83 9.59 1.70
C LEU A 124 -14.50 11.04 1.38
N LYS A 125 -15.47 11.79 0.83
CA LYS A 125 -15.34 13.21 0.51
C LYS A 125 -15.25 14.08 1.77
N LEU A 126 -16.09 13.80 2.75
CA LEU A 126 -16.16 14.58 3.99
C LEU A 126 -15.07 14.22 4.98
N PHE A 127 -14.62 12.97 4.99
CA PHE A 127 -13.67 12.44 5.95
C PHE A 127 -12.24 12.34 5.41
N GLY A 128 -11.70 13.44 4.97
CA GLY A 128 -10.29 13.72 5.01
C GLY A 128 -9.29 12.94 4.21
N LYS A 129 -9.68 12.09 3.25
CA LYS A 129 -8.74 11.69 2.18
C LYS A 129 -8.61 12.77 1.11
N GLY A 130 -9.14 13.97 1.37
CA GLY A 130 -9.12 15.11 0.45
C GLY A 130 -10.07 14.93 -0.74
N GLY A 131 -11.11 14.10 -0.61
CA GLY A 131 -12.15 13.90 -1.63
C GLY A 131 -11.62 13.30 -2.94
N ARG A 132 -10.46 12.62 -2.91
CA ARG A 132 -9.82 12.08 -4.12
C ARG A 132 -10.12 10.62 -4.36
N ALA A 133 -10.30 9.82 -3.29
CA ALA A 133 -10.64 8.41 -3.40
C ALA A 133 -12.13 8.22 -3.65
N THR A 134 -12.52 7.34 -4.57
CA THR A 134 -13.90 6.91 -4.80
C THR A 134 -14.02 5.39 -4.71
N VAL A 135 -15.23 4.93 -4.46
CA VAL A 135 -15.55 3.48 -4.43
C VAL A 135 -15.21 2.80 -5.77
N ASP A 136 -15.45 3.47 -6.88
CA ASP A 136 -15.13 2.91 -8.20
C ASP A 136 -13.61 2.86 -8.47
N GLN A 137 -12.85 3.85 -8.02
CA GLN A 137 -11.39 3.78 -8.05
C GLN A 137 -10.87 2.63 -7.19
N ALA A 138 -11.48 2.39 -6.02
CA ALA A 138 -11.12 1.28 -5.16
C ALA A 138 -11.35 -0.09 -5.84
N LYS A 139 -12.49 -0.28 -6.50
CA LYS A 139 -12.78 -1.49 -7.30
C LYS A 139 -11.75 -1.70 -8.40
N THR A 140 -11.46 -0.64 -9.15
CA THR A 140 -10.47 -0.66 -10.23
C THR A 140 -9.08 -1.02 -9.72
N ALA A 141 -8.65 -0.42 -8.59
CA ALA A 141 -7.35 -0.70 -8.00
C ALA A 141 -7.18 -2.17 -7.59
N VAL A 142 -8.22 -2.77 -6.97
CA VAL A 142 -8.22 -4.20 -6.62
C VAL A 142 -8.13 -5.07 -7.86
N GLN A 143 -8.95 -4.79 -8.88
CA GLN A 143 -8.94 -5.57 -10.13
C GLN A 143 -7.58 -5.50 -10.82
N THR A 144 -6.97 -4.32 -10.88
CA THR A 144 -5.67 -4.11 -11.52
C THR A 144 -4.54 -4.82 -10.76
N ALA A 145 -4.53 -4.77 -9.42
CA ALA A 145 -3.56 -5.49 -8.60
C ALA A 145 -3.68 -7.01 -8.80
N ARG A 146 -4.91 -7.53 -8.79
CA ARG A 146 -5.17 -8.97 -9.00
C ARG A 146 -4.81 -9.43 -10.40
N ALA A 147 -5.08 -8.62 -11.42
CA ALA A 147 -4.66 -8.90 -12.80
C ALA A 147 -3.14 -9.01 -12.94
N ALA A 148 -2.38 -8.28 -12.12
CA ALA A 148 -0.93 -8.40 -12.03
C ALA A 148 -0.44 -9.59 -11.17
N GLY A 149 -1.35 -10.39 -10.59
CA GLY A 149 -1.02 -11.54 -9.74
C GLY A 149 -0.55 -11.17 -8.34
N ILE A 150 -1.07 -10.05 -7.80
CA ILE A 150 -0.78 -9.56 -6.45
C ILE A 150 -2.00 -9.78 -5.56
N ASP A 151 -1.80 -10.43 -4.41
CA ASP A 151 -2.83 -10.56 -3.37
C ASP A 151 -3.20 -9.17 -2.83
N THR A 152 -4.47 -8.98 -2.51
CA THR A 152 -4.99 -7.70 -2.02
C THR A 152 -5.56 -7.81 -0.62
N ASN A 153 -5.20 -6.85 0.24
CA ASN A 153 -5.77 -6.67 1.56
C ASN A 153 -6.45 -5.31 1.65
N GLY A 154 -7.61 -5.22 2.31
CA GLY A 154 -8.37 -3.99 2.46
C GLY A 154 -8.53 -3.59 3.92
N TYR A 155 -8.29 -2.32 4.23
CA TYR A 155 -8.59 -1.72 5.53
C TYR A 155 -9.85 -0.85 5.43
N PHE A 156 -10.79 -1.09 6.33
CA PHE A 156 -12.06 -0.36 6.42
C PHE A 156 -12.23 0.21 7.82
N MET A 157 -12.93 1.31 7.90
CA MET A 157 -13.29 1.96 9.17
C MET A 157 -14.81 2.10 9.24
N LEU A 158 -15.38 1.85 10.40
CA LEU A 158 -16.80 2.07 10.71
C LEU A 158 -16.89 3.07 11.87
N GLY A 159 -17.87 3.94 11.84
CA GLY A 159 -18.06 4.96 12.86
C GLY A 159 -17.17 6.18 12.67
N LEU A 160 -16.80 6.49 11.42
CA LEU A 160 -16.15 7.75 11.07
C LEU A 160 -17.08 8.93 11.42
N SER A 161 -16.52 10.13 11.70
CA SER A 161 -17.31 11.29 12.14
C SER A 161 -18.53 11.61 11.25
N PRO A 162 -18.47 11.50 9.90
CA PRO A 162 -19.64 11.70 9.05
C PRO A 162 -20.49 10.45 8.83
N ASP A 163 -20.17 9.29 9.46
CA ASP A 163 -20.91 8.06 9.24
C ASP A 163 -22.35 8.14 9.78
N THR A 164 -23.22 7.48 9.07
CA THR A 164 -24.58 7.11 9.45
C THR A 164 -24.69 5.59 9.43
N GLU A 165 -25.74 5.02 10.00
CA GLU A 165 -26.01 3.58 9.89
C GLU A 165 -26.05 3.12 8.42
N LYS A 166 -26.64 3.94 7.54
CA LYS A 166 -26.68 3.66 6.12
C LYS A 166 -25.27 3.60 5.51
N SER A 167 -24.43 4.59 5.75
CA SER A 167 -23.08 4.63 5.15
C SER A 167 -22.16 3.53 5.70
N MET A 168 -22.35 3.12 6.96
CA MET A 168 -21.65 1.96 7.51
C MET A 168 -22.09 0.65 6.82
N ASN A 169 -23.38 0.49 6.56
CA ASN A 169 -23.87 -0.64 5.79
C ASN A 169 -23.36 -0.61 4.33
N ASP A 170 -23.34 0.56 3.68
CA ASP A 170 -22.73 0.74 2.36
C ASP A 170 -21.25 0.26 2.38
N THR A 171 -20.50 0.53 3.44
CA THR A 171 -19.11 0.10 3.62
C THR A 171 -19.00 -1.42 3.78
N ILE A 172 -19.88 -2.05 4.55
CA ILE A 172 -19.93 -3.51 4.73
C ILE A 172 -20.27 -4.18 3.39
N ASP A 173 -21.25 -3.67 2.66
CA ASP A 173 -21.66 -4.22 1.37
C ASP A 173 -20.56 -4.04 0.32
N PHE A 174 -19.89 -2.90 0.31
CA PHE A 174 -18.72 -2.69 -0.54
C PHE A 174 -17.62 -3.70 -0.23
N ALA A 175 -17.25 -3.87 1.05
CA ALA A 175 -16.21 -4.83 1.45
C ALA A 175 -16.53 -6.26 1.00
N ARG A 176 -17.80 -6.67 1.04
CA ARG A 176 -18.27 -7.98 0.56
C ARG A 176 -18.28 -8.10 -0.96
N SER A 177 -18.45 -6.99 -1.68
CA SER A 177 -18.61 -6.98 -3.14
C SER A 177 -17.31 -7.04 -3.91
N ILE A 178 -16.18 -6.68 -3.30
CA ILE A 178 -14.88 -6.64 -3.97
C ILE A 178 -14.07 -7.90 -3.68
N PRO A 179 -13.32 -8.42 -4.66
CA PRO A 179 -12.60 -9.68 -4.53
C PRO A 179 -11.27 -9.50 -3.76
N LEU A 180 -11.33 -9.14 -2.49
CA LEU A 180 -10.16 -9.09 -1.61
C LEU A 180 -9.72 -10.48 -1.17
N ASP A 181 -8.42 -10.67 -0.99
CA ASP A 181 -7.86 -11.90 -0.43
C ASP A 181 -7.84 -11.85 1.10
N MET A 182 -7.82 -10.63 1.68
CA MET A 182 -7.90 -10.39 3.13
C MET A 182 -8.58 -9.04 3.42
N MET A 183 -9.18 -8.93 4.60
CA MET A 183 -9.69 -7.70 5.18
C MET A 183 -9.66 -7.78 6.72
#